data_9c00552fa222bd00be7518869077b351
#
_entry.id   9c00552fa222bd00be7518869077b351
#
_cell.length_a   1.000
_cell.length_b   1.000
_cell.length_c   1.000
_cell.angle_alpha   90.00
_cell.angle_beta   90.00
_cell.angle_gamma   90.00
#
_symmetry.space_group_name_H-M   'P 1'
#
loop_
_entity.id
_entity.type
_entity.pdbx_description
1 polymer ?
#
loop_
_entity_poly.entity_id
_entity_poly.type
_entity_poly.pdbx_seq_one_letter_code
_entity_poly.pdbx_strand_id
1 'polypeptide(L)'
;MPDKTVTFSLKNSDYESVKKLYTNLSLPDIAFKGEKGKIKLVALDKKNSNSNESSVTVGETDLEFTAYIKAENMKIIPGDYDVALSKAKIAHFINKKVKVQYWIALEADSTF
;
A
#
# COMPACT_ATOMS: atom_id res chain seq x y z
N MET A 1 4.08 1.51 17.32
CA MET A 1 4.58 2.20 16.12
C MET A 1 4.52 3.70 16.33
N PRO A 2 5.66 4.39 16.21
CA PRO A 2 5.68 5.83 16.35
C PRO A 2 5.06 6.50 15.12
N ASP A 3 4.47 7.67 15.30
CA ASP A 3 4.00 8.53 14.21
C ASP A 3 3.09 7.88 13.17
N LYS A 4 1.94 7.39 13.61
CA LYS A 4 0.89 6.96 12.68
C LYS A 4 0.41 8.18 11.89
N THR A 5 0.94 8.37 10.69
CA THR A 5 0.61 9.50 9.84
C THR A 5 -0.72 9.30 9.12
N VAL A 6 -0.95 8.08 8.61
CA VAL A 6 -2.15 7.72 7.87
C VAL A 6 -2.61 6.34 8.35
N THR A 7 -3.91 6.18 8.61
CA THR A 7 -4.49 4.89 8.98
C THR A 7 -5.72 4.62 8.13
N PHE A 8 -5.91 3.37 7.75
CA PHE A 8 -7.08 2.94 6.96
C PHE A 8 -7.26 1.43 7.05
N SER A 9 -8.39 0.94 6.56
CA SER A 9 -8.66 -0.50 6.46
C SER A 9 -8.43 -0.97 5.04
N LEU A 10 -7.69 -2.06 4.87
CA LEU A 10 -7.44 -2.68 3.57
C LEU A 10 -8.23 -3.97 3.49
N LYS A 11 -9.18 -4.03 2.57
CA LYS A 11 -9.97 -5.24 2.35
C LYS A 11 -9.18 -6.24 1.50
N ASN A 12 -9.33 -7.52 1.82
CA ASN A 12 -8.68 -8.59 1.06
C ASN A 12 -9.03 -8.54 -0.42
N SER A 13 -10.30 -8.25 -0.76
CA SER A 13 -10.73 -8.15 -2.16
C SER A 13 -9.98 -7.07 -2.93
N ASP A 14 -9.73 -5.93 -2.30
CA ASP A 14 -8.99 -4.82 -2.93
C ASP A 14 -7.52 -5.21 -3.13
N TYR A 15 -6.90 -5.79 -2.11
CA TYR A 15 -5.52 -6.23 -2.20
C TYR A 15 -5.35 -7.32 -3.28
N GLU A 16 -6.23 -8.30 -3.31
CA GLU A 16 -6.17 -9.38 -4.31
C GLU A 16 -6.30 -8.87 -5.74
N SER A 17 -7.13 -7.86 -5.97
CA SER A 17 -7.27 -7.22 -7.29
C SER A 17 -5.94 -6.63 -7.76
N VAL A 18 -5.26 -5.90 -6.87
CA VAL A 18 -3.97 -5.29 -7.20
C VAL A 18 -2.87 -6.34 -7.31
N LYS A 19 -2.91 -7.38 -6.46
CA LYS A 19 -1.95 -8.48 -6.49
C LYS A 19 -1.97 -9.21 -7.85
N LYS A 20 -3.15 -9.44 -8.39
CA LYS A 20 -3.27 -10.03 -9.73
C LYS A 20 -2.60 -9.16 -10.79
N LEU A 21 -2.76 -7.84 -10.70
CA LEU A 21 -2.17 -6.90 -11.65
C LEU A 21 -0.65 -6.94 -11.58
N TYR A 22 -0.06 -6.77 -10.40
CA TYR A 22 1.40 -6.72 -10.33
C TYR A 22 2.03 -8.08 -10.62
N THR A 23 1.32 -9.18 -10.37
CA THR A 23 1.80 -10.52 -10.72
C THR A 23 1.74 -10.76 -12.22
N ASN A 24 0.59 -10.46 -12.85
CA ASN A 24 0.36 -10.74 -14.27
C ASN A 24 1.19 -9.81 -15.17
N LEU A 25 1.40 -8.57 -14.78
CA LEU A 25 2.14 -7.58 -15.55
C LEU A 25 3.60 -7.46 -15.10
N SER A 26 4.02 -8.27 -14.15
CA SER A 26 5.38 -8.23 -13.58
C SER A 26 5.76 -6.82 -13.08
N LEU A 27 4.81 -6.14 -12.44
CA LEU A 27 5.06 -4.81 -11.89
C LEU A 27 5.81 -4.94 -10.57
N PRO A 28 6.95 -4.24 -10.41
CA PRO A 28 7.80 -4.42 -9.23
C PRO A 28 7.38 -3.62 -8.01
N ASP A 29 6.49 -2.63 -8.17
CA ASP A 29 6.18 -1.66 -7.12
C ASP A 29 4.69 -1.59 -6.83
N ILE A 30 4.38 -1.28 -5.57
CA ILE A 30 3.04 -0.96 -5.10
C ILE A 30 3.11 0.40 -4.43
N ALA A 31 2.08 1.22 -4.59
CA ALA A 31 1.99 2.50 -3.89
C ALA A 31 0.64 2.68 -3.22
N PHE A 32 0.66 3.26 -2.03
CA PHE A 32 -0.52 3.85 -1.41
C PHE A 32 -0.41 5.35 -1.64
N LYS A 33 -1.37 5.92 -2.37
CA LYS A 33 -1.37 7.35 -2.69
C LYS A 33 -2.55 8.05 -2.04
N GLY A 34 -2.28 9.11 -1.29
CA GLY A 34 -3.30 10.02 -0.78
C GLY A 34 -3.41 11.21 -1.71
N GLU A 35 -4.56 11.37 -2.34
CA GLU A 35 -4.83 12.51 -3.22
C GLU A 35 -6.32 12.77 -3.31
N LYS A 36 -6.70 14.04 -3.40
CA LYS A 36 -8.10 14.46 -3.57
C LYS A 36 -9.05 13.84 -2.54
N GLY A 37 -8.59 13.74 -1.30
CA GLY A 37 -9.40 13.20 -0.20
C GLY A 37 -9.47 11.69 -0.13
N LYS A 38 -8.78 10.96 -0.99
CA LYS A 38 -8.86 9.50 -1.05
C LYS A 38 -7.50 8.84 -0.99
N ILE A 39 -7.49 7.62 -0.45
CA ILE A 39 -6.31 6.76 -0.46
C ILE A 39 -6.51 5.71 -1.54
N LYS A 40 -5.56 5.61 -2.46
CA LYS A 40 -5.58 4.64 -3.55
C LYS A 40 -4.43 3.65 -3.43
N LEU A 41 -4.72 2.39 -3.71
CA LEU A 41 -3.71 1.34 -3.82
C LEU A 41 -3.43 1.11 -5.31
N VAL A 42 -2.18 1.23 -5.70
CA VAL A 42 -1.76 1.23 -7.11
C VAL A 42 -0.63 0.23 -7.31
N ALA A 43 -0.68 -0.52 -8.40
CA ALA A 43 0.45 -1.35 -8.86
C ALA A 43 1.11 -0.62 -10.03
N LEU A 44 2.43 -0.48 -10.00
CA LEU A 44 3.17 0.30 -11.01
C LEU A 44 4.62 -0.14 -11.13
N ASP A 45 5.30 0.42 -12.13
CA ASP A 45 6.75 0.33 -12.29
C ASP A 45 7.30 1.75 -12.28
N LYS A 46 7.96 2.13 -11.18
CA LYS A 46 8.53 3.48 -11.01
C LYS A 46 9.59 3.83 -12.06
N LYS A 47 10.27 2.82 -12.58
CA LYS A 47 11.33 3.02 -13.57
C LYS A 47 10.80 3.14 -14.99
N ASN A 48 9.54 2.83 -15.20
CA ASN A 48 8.90 2.88 -16.52
C ASN A 48 7.65 3.76 -16.43
N SER A 49 7.81 5.05 -16.73
CA SER A 49 6.71 6.01 -16.64
C SER A 49 5.58 5.74 -17.64
N ASN A 50 5.80 4.89 -18.61
CA ASN A 50 4.79 4.50 -19.60
C ASN A 50 4.02 3.25 -19.21
N SER A 51 4.33 2.64 -18.06
CA SER A 51 3.59 1.47 -17.60
C SER A 51 2.16 1.85 -17.25
N ASN A 52 1.23 0.93 -17.48
CA ASN A 52 -0.16 1.12 -17.11
C ASN A 52 -0.30 1.02 -15.59
N GLU A 53 -1.01 1.96 -15.01
CA GLU A 53 -1.37 1.93 -13.61
C GLU A 53 -2.84 1.55 -13.46
N SER A 54 -3.12 0.67 -12.52
CA SER A 54 -4.48 0.38 -12.11
C SER A 54 -4.59 0.61 -10.62
N SER A 55 -5.65 1.28 -10.20
CA SER A 55 -5.81 1.64 -8.80
C SER A 55 -7.19 1.27 -8.26
N VAL A 56 -7.24 1.00 -6.95
CA VAL A 56 -8.49 0.85 -6.22
C VAL A 56 -8.47 1.83 -5.05
N THR A 57 -9.63 2.39 -4.72
CA THR A 57 -9.77 3.28 -3.56
C THR A 57 -9.93 2.41 -2.32
N VAL A 58 -9.06 2.62 -1.33
CA VAL A 58 -9.05 1.82 -0.10
C VAL A 58 -9.36 2.63 1.16
N GLY A 59 -9.49 3.94 1.06
CA GLY A 59 -9.79 4.77 2.22
C GLY A 59 -9.91 6.24 1.87
N GLU A 60 -9.97 7.07 2.91
CA GLU A 60 -10.05 8.52 2.78
C GLU A 60 -8.97 9.17 3.63
N THR A 61 -8.48 10.33 3.20
CA THR A 61 -7.46 11.08 3.92
C THR A 61 -7.45 12.54 3.46
N ASP A 62 -7.09 13.44 4.36
CA ASP A 62 -6.86 14.85 4.02
C ASP A 62 -5.41 15.11 3.61
N LEU A 63 -4.55 14.09 3.73
CA LEU A 63 -3.14 14.22 3.40
C LEU A 63 -2.85 13.84 1.96
N GLU A 64 -1.91 14.56 1.36
CA GLU A 64 -1.35 14.16 0.08
C GLU A 64 -0.03 13.44 0.36
N PHE A 65 0.06 12.19 -0.09
CA PHE A 65 1.27 11.38 0.14
C PHE A 65 1.39 10.31 -0.93
N THR A 66 2.60 9.76 -1.06
CA THR A 66 2.85 8.59 -1.88
C THR A 66 3.80 7.67 -1.11
N ALA A 67 3.32 6.51 -0.71
CA ALA A 67 4.09 5.52 0.01
C ALA A 67 4.37 4.32 -0.90
N TYR A 68 5.63 4.13 -1.28
CA TYR A 68 6.03 3.03 -2.16
C TYR A 68 6.50 1.83 -1.36
N ILE A 69 6.06 0.64 -1.79
CA ILE A 69 6.51 -0.64 -1.24
C ILE A 69 6.86 -1.54 -2.42
N LYS A 70 7.98 -2.27 -2.31
CA LYS A 70 8.29 -3.27 -3.34
C LYS A 70 7.30 -4.41 -3.26
N ALA A 71 6.77 -4.84 -4.41
CA ALA A 71 5.80 -5.93 -4.47
C ALA A 71 6.34 -7.20 -3.81
N GLU A 72 7.66 -7.47 -3.93
CA GLU A 72 8.30 -8.62 -3.29
C GLU A 72 8.24 -8.60 -1.77
N ASN A 73 8.05 -7.42 -1.16
CA ASN A 73 7.93 -7.28 0.29
C ASN A 73 6.48 -7.43 0.79
N MET A 74 5.51 -7.50 -0.11
CA MET A 74 4.09 -7.65 0.24
C MET A 74 3.67 -9.12 0.32
N LYS A 75 4.49 -9.94 0.94
CA LYS A 75 4.18 -11.37 1.15
C LYS A 75 3.45 -11.54 2.48
N ILE A 76 2.19 -11.13 2.50
CA ILE A 76 1.34 -11.22 3.67
C ILE A 76 0.24 -12.25 3.43
N ILE A 77 -0.24 -12.87 4.51
CA ILE A 77 -1.33 -13.85 4.38
C ILE A 77 -2.62 -13.16 3.94
N PRO A 78 -3.53 -13.87 3.25
CA PRO A 78 -4.82 -13.29 2.87
C PRO A 78 -5.63 -12.85 4.09
N GLY A 79 -6.44 -11.82 3.91
CA GLY A 79 -7.33 -11.30 4.96
C GLY A 79 -7.47 -9.80 4.88
N ASP A 80 -8.33 -9.28 5.74
CA ASP A 80 -8.51 -7.85 5.90
C ASP A 80 -7.50 -7.32 6.92
N TYR A 81 -7.01 -6.11 6.71
CA TYR A 81 -5.98 -5.51 7.55
C TYR A 81 -6.34 -4.10 7.99
N ASP A 82 -5.91 -3.74 9.20
CA ASP A 82 -5.76 -2.35 9.59
C ASP A 82 -4.35 -1.93 9.23
N VAL A 83 -4.22 -0.85 8.45
CA VAL A 83 -2.95 -0.38 7.94
C VAL A 83 -2.63 0.98 8.52
N ALA A 84 -1.40 1.16 8.96
CA ALA A 84 -0.88 2.44 9.41
C ALA A 84 0.41 2.74 8.63
N LEU A 85 0.47 3.92 8.04
CA LEU A 85 1.66 4.40 7.33
C LEU A 85 2.30 5.51 8.16
N SER A 86 3.61 5.49 8.28
CA SER A 86 4.37 6.44 9.10
C SER A 86 5.35 7.25 8.26
N LYS A 87 5.55 8.51 8.64
CA LYS A 87 6.61 9.36 8.09
C LYS A 87 8.00 8.77 8.30
N ALA A 88 8.16 7.90 9.29
CA ALA A 88 9.40 7.16 9.50
C ALA A 88 9.65 6.11 8.43
N LYS A 89 8.79 6.05 7.42
CA LYS A 89 8.87 5.15 6.26
C LYS A 89 8.70 3.69 6.64
N ILE A 90 7.70 3.44 7.48
CA ILE A 90 7.30 2.11 7.89
C ILE A 90 5.80 1.96 7.69
N ALA A 91 5.40 0.82 7.13
CA ALA A 91 4.00 0.42 7.04
C ALA A 91 3.75 -0.68 8.06
N HIS A 92 2.67 -0.57 8.81
CA HIS A 92 2.27 -1.56 9.81
C HIS A 92 0.92 -2.15 9.41
N PHE A 93 0.90 -3.46 9.18
CA PHE A 93 -0.29 -4.20 8.77
C PHE A 93 -0.73 -5.11 9.91
N ILE A 94 -1.94 -4.95 10.40
CA ILE A 94 -2.51 -5.78 11.47
C ILE A 94 -3.68 -6.57 10.88
N ASN A 95 -3.57 -7.90 10.87
CA ASN A 95 -4.66 -8.76 10.39
C ASN A 95 -5.84 -8.69 11.35
N LYS A 96 -7.06 -8.55 10.81
CA LYS A 96 -8.27 -8.38 11.63
C LYS A 96 -8.80 -9.67 12.23
N LYS A 97 -8.45 -10.82 11.65
CA LYS A 97 -8.96 -12.13 12.11
C LYS A 97 -7.99 -12.92 12.96
N VAL A 98 -6.71 -12.92 12.58
CA VAL A 98 -5.69 -13.70 13.27
C VAL A 98 -4.64 -12.77 13.88
N LYS A 99 -3.93 -13.26 14.90
CA LYS A 99 -2.93 -12.46 15.61
C LYS A 99 -1.62 -12.42 14.81
N VAL A 100 -1.68 -11.80 13.63
CA VAL A 100 -0.52 -11.65 12.75
C VAL A 100 -0.42 -10.18 12.38
N GLN A 101 0.79 -9.65 12.45
CA GLN A 101 1.06 -8.28 12.01
C GLN A 101 2.40 -8.23 11.30
N TYR A 102 2.51 -7.26 10.39
CA TYR A 102 3.71 -7.08 9.58
C TYR A 102 4.18 -5.64 9.67
N TRP A 103 5.48 -5.44 9.75
CA TRP A 103 6.13 -4.13 9.60
C TRP A 103 6.95 -4.20 8.32
N ILE A 104 6.61 -3.35 7.37
CA ILE A 104 7.24 -3.34 6.05
C ILE A 104 7.85 -1.96 5.82
N ALA A 105 9.14 -1.93 5.48
CA ALA A 105 9.81 -0.67 5.18
C ALA A 105 9.27 -0.08 3.87
N LEU A 106 9.00 1.22 3.88
CA LEU A 106 8.66 1.96 2.68
C LEU A 106 9.94 2.33 1.92
N GLU A 107 9.80 2.52 0.60
CA GLU A 107 10.93 2.97 -0.21
C GLU A 107 11.35 4.39 0.19
N ALA A 108 12.64 4.69 0.03
CA ALA A 108 13.22 5.97 0.43
C ALA A 108 12.59 7.18 -0.26
N ASP A 109 12.07 7.01 -1.47
CA ASP A 109 11.41 8.06 -2.24
C ASP A 109 9.93 8.26 -1.89
N SER A 110 9.43 7.57 -0.86
CA SER A 110 8.10 7.83 -0.33
C SER A 110 8.02 9.24 0.27
N THR A 111 6.90 9.92 0.07
CA THR A 111 6.68 11.29 0.55
C THR A 111 5.38 11.39 1.33
N PHE A 112 5.39 12.25 2.34
CA PHE A 112 4.20 12.52 3.15
C PHE A 112 3.98 14.02 3.32
#